data_c0c21c462fdbe6da14dd38083f524311
#
_entry.id   c0c21c462fdbe6da14dd38083f524311
#
_cell.length_a   1.000
_cell.length_b   1.000
_cell.length_c   1.000
_cell.angle_alpha   90.00
_cell.angle_beta   90.00
_cell.angle_gamma   90.00
#
_symmetry.space_group_name_H-M   'P 1'
#
loop_
_entity.id
_entity.type
_entity.pdbx_description
1 polymer ?
#
loop_
_entity_poly.entity_id
_entity_poly.type
_entity_poly.pdbx_seq_one_letter_code
_entity_poly.pdbx_strand_id
1 'polypeptide(L)'
;MPLVITKMLESNSLWFIARLLVLVLFISSGLAKVLNYESSLAEMRAAGLHPDWFFNIASAAVMLIGSVFILLNRLLWLATGALATFLFLTIVIVHTFWSYTGEQAQIAMFWAIEHIAVIGGLIAIAIAGHFRGLYFSLKMQK
;
A
#
# COMPACT_ATOMS: atom_id res chain seq x y z
N MET A 1 29.60 3.08 -9.64
CA MET A 1 28.52 4.08 -9.47
C MET A 1 29.10 5.34 -8.88
N PRO A 2 28.73 6.57 -9.32
CA PRO A 2 29.26 7.81 -8.76
C PRO A 2 28.95 7.91 -7.26
N LEU A 3 29.91 8.40 -6.45
CA LEU A 3 29.81 8.51 -4.98
C LEU A 3 28.58 9.30 -4.51
N VAL A 4 28.19 10.32 -5.27
CA VAL A 4 26.99 11.15 -4.95
C VAL A 4 25.73 10.30 -5.00
N ILE A 5 25.56 9.47 -6.03
CA ILE A 5 24.39 8.59 -6.18
C ILE A 5 24.35 7.55 -5.06
N THR A 6 25.50 6.96 -4.73
CA THR A 6 25.59 6.01 -3.61
C THR A 6 25.11 6.64 -2.30
N LYS A 7 25.62 7.84 -1.96
CA LYS A 7 25.21 8.56 -0.75
C LYS A 7 23.72 8.91 -0.73
N MET A 8 23.15 9.28 -1.90
CA MET A 8 21.71 9.53 -2.00
C MET A 8 20.88 8.27 -1.73
N LEU A 9 21.23 7.14 -2.34
CA LEU A 9 20.52 5.86 -2.18
C LEU A 9 20.64 5.29 -0.75
N GLU A 10 21.73 5.59 -0.05
CA GLU A 10 21.93 5.21 1.34
C GLU A 10 21.25 6.16 2.34
N SER A 11 20.76 7.33 1.88
CA SER A 11 20.20 8.33 2.79
C SER A 11 18.88 7.87 3.44
N ASN A 12 18.70 8.22 4.71
CA ASN A 12 17.46 7.94 5.43
C ASN A 12 16.30 8.80 4.92
N SER A 13 16.58 10.01 4.42
CA SER A 13 15.58 10.91 3.86
C SER A 13 14.98 10.34 2.58
N LEU A 14 15.82 9.86 1.66
CA LEU A 14 15.30 9.21 0.44
C LEU A 14 14.50 7.94 0.76
N TRP A 15 14.98 7.15 1.73
CA TRP A 15 14.27 5.98 2.21
C TRP A 15 12.89 6.32 2.80
N PHE A 16 12.78 7.40 3.56
CA PHE A 16 11.51 7.89 4.08
C PHE A 16 10.58 8.37 2.96
N ILE A 17 11.10 9.18 2.03
CA ILE A 17 10.33 9.71 0.89
C ILE A 17 9.80 8.56 0.01
N ALA A 18 10.63 7.58 -0.31
CA ALA A 18 10.21 6.43 -1.12
C ALA A 18 9.02 5.67 -0.49
N ARG A 19 9.08 5.44 0.82
CA ARG A 19 7.95 4.82 1.54
C ARG A 19 6.72 5.72 1.54
N LEU A 20 6.88 7.01 1.81
CA LEU A 20 5.77 7.95 1.83
C LEU A 20 5.05 8.00 0.48
N LEU A 21 5.79 8.03 -0.64
CA LEU A 21 5.20 8.05 -1.98
C LEU A 21 4.34 6.82 -2.27
N VAL A 22 4.81 5.62 -1.89
CA VAL A 22 4.01 4.39 -2.05
C VAL A 22 2.78 4.42 -1.13
N LEU A 23 2.86 5.05 0.03
CA LEU A 23 1.80 5.09 1.01
C LEU A 23 0.75 6.18 0.78
N VAL A 24 0.97 7.12 -0.14
CA VAL A 24 -0.01 8.17 -0.47
C VAL A 24 -1.37 7.56 -0.79
N LEU A 25 -1.41 6.50 -1.59
CA LEU A 25 -2.64 5.78 -1.93
C LEU A 25 -3.38 5.30 -0.67
N PHE A 26 -2.69 4.62 0.23
CA PHE A 26 -3.30 4.03 1.42
C PHE A 26 -3.73 5.06 2.45
N ILE A 27 -2.91 6.09 2.65
CA ILE A 27 -3.21 7.17 3.59
C ILE A 27 -4.43 7.96 3.10
N SER A 28 -4.45 8.37 1.82
CA SER A 28 -5.55 9.14 1.26
C SER A 28 -6.85 8.32 1.24
N SER A 29 -6.81 7.07 0.78
CA SER A 29 -7.99 6.19 0.73
C SER A 29 -8.48 5.81 2.13
N GLY A 30 -7.56 5.52 3.06
CA GLY A 30 -7.92 5.21 4.45
C GLY A 30 -8.56 6.40 5.16
N LEU A 31 -8.04 7.61 4.96
CA LEU A 31 -8.65 8.84 5.48
C LEU A 31 -10.02 9.12 4.84
N ALA A 32 -10.14 8.92 3.52
CA ALA A 32 -11.42 9.10 2.83
C ALA A 32 -12.51 8.18 3.42
N LYS A 33 -12.17 6.93 3.77
CA LYS A 33 -13.11 5.98 4.40
C LYS A 33 -13.60 6.42 5.78
N VAL A 34 -12.82 7.21 6.47
CA VAL A 34 -13.20 7.78 7.78
C VAL A 34 -13.96 9.08 7.62
N LEU A 35 -13.48 9.98 6.74
CA LEU A 35 -14.03 11.32 6.57
C LEU A 35 -15.31 11.34 5.74
N ASN A 36 -15.40 10.48 4.70
CA ASN A 36 -16.56 10.36 3.82
C ASN A 36 -17.30 9.04 4.10
N TYR A 37 -17.68 8.82 5.34
CA TYR A 37 -18.15 7.52 5.84
C TYR A 37 -19.33 6.97 5.04
N GLU A 38 -20.38 7.74 4.81
CA GLU A 38 -21.58 7.27 4.07
C GLU A 38 -21.29 6.87 2.63
N SER A 39 -20.45 7.66 1.93
CA SER A 39 -19.99 7.31 0.58
C SER A 39 -19.21 5.99 0.57
N SER A 40 -18.35 5.81 1.56
CA SER A 40 -17.55 4.60 1.71
C SER A 40 -18.38 3.36 2.04
N LEU A 41 -19.47 3.50 2.82
CA LEU A 41 -20.44 2.41 3.03
C LEU A 41 -21.14 2.03 1.71
N ALA A 42 -21.49 3.02 0.88
CA ALA A 42 -22.07 2.76 -0.42
C ALA A 42 -21.10 1.98 -1.35
N GLU A 43 -19.81 2.28 -1.30
CA GLU A 43 -18.78 1.51 -2.02
C GLU A 43 -18.74 0.05 -1.56
N MET A 44 -18.78 -0.20 -0.24
CA MET A 44 -18.78 -1.57 0.31
C MET A 44 -20.02 -2.35 -0.15
N ARG A 45 -21.20 -1.71 -0.11
CA ARG A 45 -22.44 -2.31 -0.62
C ARG A 45 -22.38 -2.62 -2.11
N ALA A 46 -21.85 -1.70 -2.91
CA ALA A 46 -21.69 -1.89 -4.35
C ALA A 46 -20.72 -3.05 -4.68
N ALA A 47 -19.72 -3.29 -3.83
CA ALA A 47 -18.81 -4.41 -3.94
C ALA A 47 -19.37 -5.73 -3.37
N GLY A 48 -20.64 -5.75 -2.89
CA GLY A 48 -21.27 -6.92 -2.30
C GLY A 48 -20.76 -7.30 -0.91
N LEU A 49 -20.07 -6.39 -0.23
CA LEU A 49 -19.47 -6.63 1.09
C LEU A 49 -20.45 -6.30 2.22
N HIS A 50 -20.92 -7.32 2.93
CA HIS A 50 -21.86 -7.20 4.04
C HIS A 50 -21.33 -7.90 5.29
N PRO A 51 -21.43 -7.28 6.49
CA PRO A 51 -21.92 -5.91 6.77
C PRO A 51 -20.93 -4.83 6.30
N ASP A 52 -21.47 -3.82 5.61
CA ASP A 52 -20.70 -2.74 4.96
C ASP A 52 -19.83 -1.94 5.95
N TRP A 53 -20.38 -1.59 7.12
CA TRP A 53 -19.65 -0.88 8.16
C TRP A 53 -18.40 -1.62 8.65
N PHE A 54 -18.49 -2.95 8.77
CA PHE A 54 -17.36 -3.77 9.22
C PHE A 54 -16.22 -3.74 8.20
N PHE A 55 -16.55 -3.99 6.92
CA PHE A 55 -15.54 -3.97 5.84
C PHE A 55 -14.94 -2.57 5.63
N ASN A 56 -15.74 -1.51 5.81
CA ASN A 56 -15.25 -0.14 5.73
C ASN A 56 -14.23 0.16 6.83
N ILE A 57 -14.56 -0.15 8.09
CA ILE A 57 -13.65 0.07 9.23
C ILE A 57 -12.41 -0.81 9.12
N ALA A 58 -12.57 -2.09 8.77
CA ALA A 58 -11.45 -3.01 8.61
C ALA A 58 -10.49 -2.55 7.50
N SER A 59 -11.02 -2.11 6.35
CA SER A 59 -10.22 -1.55 5.26
C SER A 59 -9.46 -0.30 5.67
N ALA A 60 -10.13 0.66 6.31
CA ALA A 60 -9.51 1.87 6.81
C ALA A 60 -8.40 1.55 7.83
N ALA A 61 -8.66 0.64 8.77
CA ALA A 61 -7.70 0.22 9.78
C ALA A 61 -6.45 -0.43 9.16
N VAL A 62 -6.61 -1.37 8.22
CA VAL A 62 -5.48 -2.00 7.53
C VAL A 62 -4.65 -0.98 6.79
N MET A 63 -5.28 -0.07 6.03
CA MET A 63 -4.58 0.95 5.27
C MET A 63 -3.82 1.94 6.17
N LEU A 64 -4.46 2.49 7.20
CA LEU A 64 -3.85 3.51 8.07
C LEU A 64 -2.80 2.90 9.00
N ILE A 65 -3.11 1.79 9.68
CA ILE A 65 -2.18 1.13 10.61
C ILE A 65 -0.99 0.57 9.84
N GLY A 66 -1.21 -0.11 8.71
CA GLY A 66 -0.14 -0.60 7.84
C GLY A 66 0.78 0.52 7.37
N SER A 67 0.22 1.67 6.96
CA SER A 67 0.99 2.86 6.58
C SER A 67 1.85 3.39 7.72
N VAL A 68 1.30 3.49 8.93
CA VAL A 68 2.06 3.94 10.12
C VAL A 68 3.24 2.99 10.40
N PHE A 69 3.03 1.68 10.38
CA PHE A 69 4.13 0.72 10.61
C PHE A 69 5.23 0.83 9.56
N ILE A 70 4.87 1.02 8.29
CA ILE A 70 5.85 1.21 7.22
C ILE A 70 6.61 2.53 7.41
N LEU A 71 5.94 3.64 7.73
CA LEU A 71 6.59 4.93 7.99
C LEU A 71 7.53 4.89 9.19
N LEU A 72 7.14 4.18 10.24
CA LEU A 72 7.97 3.98 11.43
C LEU A 72 9.10 2.96 11.22
N ASN A 73 9.18 2.33 10.05
CA ASN A 73 10.15 1.27 9.73
C ASN A 73 10.07 0.09 10.71
N ARG A 74 8.84 -0.24 11.16
CA ARG A 74 8.58 -1.33 12.10
C ARG A 74 7.74 -2.41 11.46
N LEU A 75 8.05 -3.68 11.72
CA LEU A 75 7.32 -4.84 11.19
C LEU A 75 7.06 -4.72 9.67
N LEU A 76 8.06 -4.24 8.91
CA LEU A 76 7.91 -3.94 7.48
C LEU A 76 7.34 -5.11 6.69
N TRP A 77 7.84 -6.33 6.93
CA TRP A 77 7.40 -7.54 6.22
C TRP A 77 5.90 -7.81 6.44
N LEU A 78 5.40 -7.58 7.67
CA LEU A 78 4.00 -7.79 8.01
C LEU A 78 3.12 -6.69 7.42
N ALA A 79 3.52 -5.43 7.60
CA ALA A 79 2.75 -4.28 7.11
C ALA A 79 2.67 -4.24 5.58
N THR A 80 3.80 -4.47 4.88
CA THR A 80 3.81 -4.55 3.42
C THR A 80 3.02 -5.74 2.90
N GLY A 81 3.12 -6.90 3.57
CA GLY A 81 2.34 -8.09 3.25
C GLY A 81 0.84 -7.86 3.42
N ALA A 82 0.41 -7.23 4.51
CA ALA A 82 -0.99 -6.93 4.77
C ALA A 82 -1.56 -5.95 3.71
N LEU A 83 -0.84 -4.87 3.39
CA LEU A 83 -1.26 -3.92 2.35
C LEU A 83 -1.25 -4.53 0.95
N ALA A 84 -0.28 -5.38 0.62
CA ALA A 84 -0.24 -6.08 -0.67
C ALA A 84 -1.41 -7.06 -0.80
N THR A 85 -1.71 -7.82 0.26
CA THR A 85 -2.88 -8.71 0.30
C THR A 85 -4.19 -7.92 0.18
N PHE A 86 -4.29 -6.78 0.86
CA PHE A 86 -5.44 -5.89 0.73
C PHE A 86 -5.66 -5.43 -0.72
N LEU A 87 -4.62 -4.95 -1.39
CA LEU A 87 -4.72 -4.54 -2.80
C LEU A 87 -5.07 -5.72 -3.73
N PHE A 88 -4.48 -6.88 -3.50
CA PHE A 88 -4.83 -8.07 -4.27
C PHE A 88 -6.33 -8.42 -4.13
N LEU A 89 -6.85 -8.41 -2.91
CA LEU A 89 -8.27 -8.62 -2.66
C LEU A 89 -9.14 -7.53 -3.31
N THR A 90 -8.69 -6.27 -3.29
CA THR A 90 -9.40 -5.17 -3.96
C THR A 90 -9.50 -5.39 -5.47
N ILE A 91 -8.43 -5.90 -6.12
CA ILE A 91 -8.50 -6.26 -7.55
C ILE A 91 -9.54 -7.35 -7.78
N VAL A 92 -9.52 -8.41 -6.98
CA VAL A 92 -10.38 -9.60 -7.20
C VAL A 92 -11.85 -9.33 -6.85
N ILE A 93 -12.13 -8.44 -5.89
CA ILE A 93 -13.48 -8.20 -5.38
C ILE A 93 -14.10 -6.94 -6.01
N VAL A 94 -13.32 -5.86 -6.16
CA VAL A 94 -13.85 -4.55 -6.56
C VAL A 94 -13.53 -4.22 -8.03
N HIS A 95 -12.27 -4.44 -8.46
CA HIS A 95 -11.82 -4.09 -9.81
C HIS A 95 -11.92 -5.28 -10.78
N THR A 96 -13.09 -5.91 -10.82
CA THR A 96 -13.37 -7.10 -11.64
C THR A 96 -13.56 -6.74 -13.12
N PHE A 97 -12.52 -6.19 -13.77
CA PHE A 97 -12.58 -5.70 -15.16
C PHE A 97 -13.05 -6.76 -16.17
N TRP A 98 -12.87 -8.03 -15.85
CA TRP A 98 -13.35 -9.17 -16.64
C TRP A 98 -14.87 -9.36 -16.58
N SER A 99 -15.56 -8.71 -15.63
CA SER A 99 -17.01 -8.77 -15.43
C SER A 99 -17.73 -7.58 -16.05
N TYR A 100 -17.00 -6.56 -16.51
CA TYR A 100 -17.52 -5.34 -17.08
C TYR A 100 -17.31 -5.29 -18.59
N THR A 101 -17.99 -4.36 -19.28
CA THR A 101 -17.82 -4.10 -20.72
C THR A 101 -17.63 -2.63 -20.98
N GLY A 102 -17.03 -2.28 -22.13
CA GLY A 102 -16.83 -0.90 -22.55
C GLY A 102 -15.94 -0.09 -21.60
N GLU A 103 -16.30 1.15 -21.36
CA GLU A 103 -15.51 2.11 -20.56
C GLU A 103 -15.31 1.65 -19.12
N GLN A 104 -16.32 1.03 -18.52
CA GLN A 104 -16.21 0.51 -17.14
C GLN A 104 -15.14 -0.57 -17.03
N ALA A 105 -15.03 -1.46 -18.01
CA ALA A 105 -13.98 -2.48 -18.03
C ALA A 105 -12.59 -1.84 -18.12
N GLN A 106 -12.42 -0.81 -18.94
CA GLN A 106 -11.15 -0.10 -19.09
C GLN A 106 -10.74 0.60 -17.79
N ILE A 107 -11.66 1.31 -17.15
CA ILE A 107 -11.39 1.99 -15.87
C ILE A 107 -10.99 0.99 -14.80
N ALA A 108 -11.75 -0.10 -14.63
CA ALA A 108 -11.44 -1.15 -13.65
C ALA A 108 -10.09 -1.83 -13.94
N MET A 109 -9.75 -2.03 -15.21
CA MET A 109 -8.45 -2.57 -15.63
C MET A 109 -7.31 -1.62 -15.25
N PHE A 110 -7.43 -0.31 -15.46
CA PHE A 110 -6.41 0.66 -15.07
C PHE A 110 -6.18 0.65 -13.56
N TRP A 111 -7.25 0.64 -12.75
CA TRP A 111 -7.13 0.51 -11.30
C TRP A 111 -6.43 -0.81 -10.90
N ALA A 112 -6.75 -1.92 -11.54
CA ALA A 112 -6.08 -3.19 -11.27
C ALA A 112 -4.58 -3.14 -11.59
N ILE A 113 -4.18 -2.54 -12.72
CA ILE A 113 -2.78 -2.37 -13.11
C ILE A 113 -2.04 -1.46 -12.12
N GLU A 114 -2.65 -0.35 -11.69
CA GLU A 114 -2.06 0.52 -10.66
C GLU A 114 -1.85 -0.22 -9.35
N HIS A 115 -2.81 -1.03 -8.91
CA HIS A 115 -2.67 -1.84 -7.70
C HIS A 115 -1.53 -2.86 -7.82
N ILE A 116 -1.37 -3.50 -8.99
CA ILE A 116 -0.24 -4.41 -9.24
C ILE A 116 1.10 -3.65 -9.13
N ALA A 117 1.19 -2.46 -9.69
CA ALA A 117 2.41 -1.64 -9.59
C ALA A 117 2.73 -1.25 -8.13
N VAL A 118 1.71 -0.88 -7.34
CA VAL A 118 1.88 -0.57 -5.92
C VAL A 118 2.28 -1.81 -5.11
N ILE A 119 1.72 -2.98 -5.40
CA ILE A 119 2.16 -4.26 -4.80
C ILE A 119 3.65 -4.49 -5.06
N GLY A 120 4.11 -4.26 -6.30
CA GLY A 120 5.55 -4.32 -6.62
C GLY A 120 6.38 -3.35 -5.78
N GLY A 121 5.91 -2.13 -5.58
CA GLY A 121 6.52 -1.14 -4.69
C GLY A 121 6.59 -1.59 -3.22
N LEU A 122 5.53 -2.19 -2.69
CA LEU A 122 5.50 -2.75 -1.34
C LEU A 122 6.50 -3.90 -1.16
N ILE A 123 6.61 -4.80 -2.15
CA ILE A 123 7.59 -5.88 -2.15
C ILE A 123 9.01 -5.29 -2.15
N ALA A 124 9.28 -4.29 -2.99
CA ALA A 124 10.57 -3.61 -3.02
C ALA A 124 10.92 -2.94 -1.67
N ILE A 125 9.94 -2.33 -1.00
CA ILE A 125 10.10 -1.77 0.36
C ILE A 125 10.47 -2.86 1.37
N ALA A 126 9.80 -4.02 1.33
CA ALA A 126 10.10 -5.12 2.24
C ALA A 126 11.53 -5.63 2.04
N ILE A 127 11.95 -5.86 0.78
CA ILE A 127 13.29 -6.31 0.42
C ILE A 127 14.35 -5.27 0.84
N ALA A 128 14.16 -4.01 0.44
CA ALA A 128 15.10 -2.95 0.76
C ALA A 128 15.23 -2.72 2.27
N GLY A 129 14.12 -2.76 3.00
CA GLY A 129 14.10 -2.64 4.46
C GLY A 129 14.86 -3.76 5.16
N HIS A 130 14.73 -4.99 4.68
CA HIS A 130 15.48 -6.14 5.19
C HIS A 130 17.01 -5.93 5.01
N PHE A 131 17.45 -5.60 3.80
CA PHE A 131 18.87 -5.39 3.54
C PHE A 131 19.44 -4.15 4.24
N ARG A 132 18.69 -3.07 4.37
CA ARG A 132 19.10 -1.91 5.18
C ARG A 132 19.31 -2.29 6.64
N GLY A 133 18.42 -3.11 7.20
CA GLY A 133 18.55 -3.61 8.58
C GLY A 133 19.85 -4.40 8.77
N LEU A 134 20.16 -5.32 7.87
CA LEU A 134 21.41 -6.09 7.88
C LEU A 134 22.64 -5.19 7.77
N TYR A 135 22.63 -4.24 6.83
CA TYR A 135 23.75 -3.31 6.62
C TYR A 135 24.06 -2.50 7.88
N PHE A 136 23.06 -1.94 8.55
CA PHE A 136 23.26 -1.16 9.76
C PHE A 136 23.71 -2.01 10.94
N SER A 137 23.20 -3.23 11.09
CA SER A 137 23.63 -4.15 12.15
C SER A 137 25.12 -4.53 12.03
N LEU A 138 25.60 -4.81 10.81
CA LEU A 138 27.02 -5.11 10.54
C LEU A 138 27.94 -3.91 10.76
N LYS A 139 27.45 -2.70 10.52
CA LYS A 139 28.23 -1.47 10.72
C LYS A 139 28.41 -1.13 12.21
N MET A 140 27.46 -1.54 13.08
CA MET A 140 27.57 -1.31 14.54
C MET A 140 28.46 -2.32 15.26
N GLN A 141 28.83 -3.42 14.60
CA GLN A 141 29.71 -4.46 15.15
C GLN A 141 31.21 -4.20 14.87
N LYS A 142 31.53 -3.16 14.11
CA LYS A 142 32.90 -2.70 13.80
C LYS A 142 33.25 -1.46 14.59
#